data_187159433c0b4cc31e1ad6c3a85e2f65
#
_entry.id   187159433c0b4cc31e1ad6c3a85e2f65
#
_cell.length_a   1.000
_cell.length_b   1.000
_cell.length_c   1.000
_cell.angle_alpha   90.00
_cell.angle_beta   90.00
_cell.angle_gamma   90.00
#
_symmetry.space_group_name_H-M   'P 1'
#
loop_
_entity.id
_entity.type
_entity.pdbx_description
1 polymer ?
#
loop_
_entity_poly.entity_id
_entity_poly.type
_entity_poly.pdbx_seq_one_letter_code
_entity_poly.pdbx_strand_id
1 'polypeptide(L)'
;MTEEGYHQGGLGNGITNGAKKENGANRWAFVPTGTTNSLGNGSGQVQYSYVNTDAEGTETQASQYANRYRGIENPFGHVWKNCCDIVVTGTDNKIYVTNNKESFGIDKSLYEDSGLTTLTTSGQWVKRINNNAAADLFCQEGGGGSTTYFCDYYWTNANDSDRTLLLGASTGYGSGAGLFYLHSGNDLGGAGATVGTRLVYIP
;
A
#
# COMPACT_ATOMS: atom_id res chain seq x y z
N MET A 1 8.57 -6.17 8.71
CA MET A 1 9.88 -5.43 8.69
C MET A 1 10.68 -5.92 7.51
N THR A 2 11.39 -5.06 6.82
CA THR A 2 12.29 -5.43 5.73
C THR A 2 13.61 -6.00 6.27
N GLU A 3 14.46 -6.53 5.38
CA GLU A 3 15.80 -7.00 5.75
C GLU A 3 16.69 -5.88 6.30
N GLU A 4 16.41 -4.64 5.93
CA GLU A 4 17.10 -3.45 6.43
C GLU A 4 16.57 -2.97 7.80
N GLY A 5 15.78 -3.76 8.49
CA GLY A 5 15.23 -3.45 9.79
C GLY A 5 13.97 -2.59 9.72
N TYR A 6 13.96 -1.47 10.42
CA TYR A 6 12.77 -0.64 10.62
C TYR A 6 12.47 0.35 9.50
N HIS A 7 13.29 0.42 8.47
CA HIS A 7 13.09 1.33 7.35
C HIS A 7 13.40 0.63 6.03
N GLN A 8 13.04 1.25 4.93
CA GLN A 8 13.09 0.69 3.60
C GLN A 8 14.32 1.16 2.81
N GLY A 9 15.41 1.50 3.48
CA GLY A 9 16.59 2.12 2.87
C GLY A 9 17.09 1.42 1.61
N GLY A 10 17.34 0.12 1.69
CA GLY A 10 17.83 -0.67 0.56
C GLY A 10 16.78 -0.97 -0.52
N LEU A 11 15.49 -0.86 -0.17
CA LEU A 11 14.39 -1.07 -1.11
C LEU A 11 13.89 0.24 -1.75
N GLY A 12 14.30 1.39 -1.20
CA GLY A 12 13.81 2.69 -1.61
C GLY A 12 12.34 2.92 -1.26
N ASN A 13 11.79 4.01 -1.77
CA ASN A 13 10.41 4.42 -1.52
C ASN A 13 9.42 3.90 -2.60
N GLY A 14 9.87 3.03 -3.49
CA GLY A 14 9.10 2.64 -4.66
C GLY A 14 8.99 3.81 -5.66
N ILE A 15 7.89 3.85 -6.39
CA ILE A 15 7.65 4.89 -7.39
C ILE A 15 7.04 6.10 -6.69
N THR A 16 7.87 7.07 -6.38
CA THR A 16 7.51 8.20 -5.51
C THR A 16 6.86 9.38 -6.22
N ASN A 17 6.91 9.42 -7.53
CA ASN A 17 6.38 10.53 -8.33
C ASN A 17 5.75 9.99 -9.62
N GLY A 18 4.73 9.19 -9.47
CA GLY A 18 4.08 8.50 -10.57
C GLY A 18 3.10 9.33 -11.40
N ALA A 19 2.86 10.58 -11.02
CA ALA A 19 2.02 11.45 -11.83
C ALA A 19 2.81 11.92 -13.06
N LYS A 20 2.41 11.43 -14.21
CA LYS A 20 2.88 11.86 -15.51
C LYS A 20 1.85 12.85 -16.08
N LYS A 21 2.30 14.00 -16.55
CA LYS A 21 1.46 14.90 -17.34
C LYS A 21 1.57 14.56 -18.82
N GLU A 22 0.45 14.31 -19.44
CA GLU A 22 0.35 14.10 -20.86
C GLU A 22 -0.83 14.90 -21.38
N ASN A 23 -0.60 15.83 -22.31
CA ASN A 23 -1.62 16.75 -22.82
C ASN A 23 -2.39 17.51 -21.72
N GLY A 24 -1.70 17.96 -20.68
CA GLY A 24 -2.30 18.67 -19.54
C GLY A 24 -3.03 17.79 -18.52
N ALA A 25 -3.21 16.50 -18.79
CA ALA A 25 -3.83 15.58 -17.87
C ALA A 25 -2.78 14.86 -17.01
N ASN A 26 -3.05 14.73 -15.72
CA ASN A 26 -2.22 13.89 -14.86
C ASN A 26 -2.44 12.42 -15.23
N ARG A 27 -1.37 11.74 -15.63
CA ARG A 27 -1.38 10.30 -15.88
C ARG A 27 -0.37 9.62 -14.95
N TRP A 28 -0.73 8.45 -14.49
CA TRP A 28 0.14 7.66 -13.63
C TRP A 28 1.16 6.89 -14.46
N ALA A 29 2.44 7.09 -14.18
CA ALA A 29 3.50 6.30 -14.81
C ALA A 29 3.62 4.97 -14.06
N PHE A 30 3.15 3.90 -14.68
CA PHE A 30 3.35 2.55 -14.16
C PHE A 30 4.64 1.95 -14.73
N VAL A 31 5.33 1.22 -13.89
CA VAL A 31 6.54 0.48 -14.30
C VAL A 31 6.12 -0.80 -15.03
N PRO A 32 6.71 -1.10 -16.17
CA PRO A 32 6.46 -2.37 -16.86
C PRO A 32 6.82 -3.57 -15.98
N THR A 33 6.00 -4.61 -16.06
CA THR A 33 6.26 -5.88 -15.39
C THR A 33 7.60 -6.46 -15.86
N GLY A 34 8.39 -6.95 -14.93
CA GLY A 34 9.71 -7.53 -15.20
C GLY A 34 10.86 -6.53 -15.11
N THR A 35 10.62 -5.26 -14.83
CA THR A 35 11.68 -4.26 -14.65
C THR A 35 12.74 -4.69 -13.64
N THR A 36 12.35 -5.42 -12.60
CA THR A 36 13.27 -5.89 -11.54
C THR A 36 13.78 -7.31 -11.75
N ASN A 37 13.59 -7.92 -12.93
CA ASN A 37 13.98 -9.32 -13.17
C ASN A 37 15.48 -9.59 -12.96
N SER A 38 16.34 -8.59 -13.15
CA SER A 38 17.78 -8.70 -12.89
C SER A 38 18.13 -9.03 -11.44
N LEU A 39 17.20 -8.79 -10.50
CA LEU A 39 17.40 -9.11 -9.07
C LEU A 39 17.03 -10.57 -8.73
N GLY A 40 16.40 -11.31 -9.64
CA GLY A 40 16.00 -12.70 -9.39
C GLY A 40 15.10 -12.82 -8.15
N ASN A 41 15.48 -13.66 -7.19
CA ASN A 41 14.80 -13.81 -5.90
C ASN A 41 15.32 -12.88 -4.80
N GLY A 42 16.25 -11.97 -5.16
CA GLY A 42 16.80 -11.01 -4.23
C GLY A 42 15.85 -9.85 -3.91
N SER A 43 16.35 -8.96 -3.08
CA SER A 43 15.70 -7.69 -2.71
C SER A 43 16.54 -6.53 -3.22
N GLY A 44 15.90 -5.39 -3.50
CA GLY A 44 16.59 -4.19 -3.97
C GLY A 44 15.70 -3.33 -4.86
N GLN A 45 16.34 -2.49 -5.65
CA GLN A 45 15.66 -1.57 -6.58
C GLN A 45 16.38 -1.51 -7.93
N VAL A 46 15.61 -1.25 -8.97
CA VAL A 46 16.12 -1.06 -10.35
C VAL A 46 15.56 0.25 -10.89
N GLN A 47 16.44 1.05 -11.46
CA GLN A 47 16.04 2.30 -12.10
C GLN A 47 15.23 2.02 -13.37
N TYR A 48 14.12 2.72 -13.50
CA TYR A 48 13.29 2.76 -14.70
C TYR A 48 13.19 4.19 -15.19
N SER A 49 13.56 4.40 -16.47
CA SER A 49 13.49 5.71 -17.11
C SER A 49 12.30 5.77 -18.07
N TYR A 50 11.67 6.92 -18.14
CA TYR A 50 10.53 7.17 -19.02
C TYR A 50 10.54 8.62 -19.51
N VAL A 51 9.84 8.88 -20.61
CA VAL A 51 9.62 10.23 -21.11
C VAL A 51 8.38 10.80 -20.42
N ASN A 52 8.55 11.96 -19.81
CA ASN A 52 7.45 12.74 -19.24
C ASN A 52 7.15 13.88 -20.21
N THR A 53 5.91 13.96 -20.71
CA THR A 53 5.43 15.01 -21.60
C THR A 53 4.53 15.96 -20.82
N ASP A 54 4.85 17.26 -20.79
CA ASP A 54 4.04 18.28 -20.15
C ASP A 54 2.81 18.67 -20.99
N ALA A 55 2.03 19.66 -20.50
CA ALA A 55 0.83 20.12 -21.18
C ALA A 55 1.12 20.82 -22.53
N GLU A 56 2.30 21.38 -22.65
CA GLU A 56 2.81 22.11 -23.82
C GLU A 56 3.46 21.17 -24.84
N GLY A 57 3.55 19.88 -24.54
CA GLY A 57 4.13 18.86 -25.38
C GLY A 57 5.66 18.72 -25.23
N THR A 58 6.25 19.39 -24.24
CA THR A 58 7.68 19.30 -23.98
C THR A 58 8.02 17.96 -23.33
N GLU A 59 8.97 17.26 -23.91
CA GLU A 59 9.44 15.98 -23.40
C GLU A 59 10.65 16.14 -22.48
N THR A 60 10.59 15.53 -21.31
CA THR A 60 11.70 15.46 -20.37
C THR A 60 11.96 14.02 -19.95
N GLN A 61 13.24 13.65 -19.87
CA GLN A 61 13.60 12.35 -19.27
C GLN A 61 13.36 12.38 -17.76
N ALA A 62 12.64 11.39 -17.28
CA ALA A 62 12.40 11.17 -15.86
C ALA A 62 12.74 9.73 -15.49
N SER A 63 13.05 9.51 -14.23
CA SER A 63 13.33 8.15 -13.74
C SER A 63 12.72 7.91 -12.38
N GLN A 64 12.38 6.66 -12.14
CA GLN A 64 11.83 6.12 -10.91
C GLN A 64 12.59 4.83 -10.56
N TYR A 65 12.42 4.35 -9.35
CA TYR A 65 13.00 3.11 -8.90
C TYR A 65 11.90 2.10 -8.61
N ALA A 66 11.85 1.05 -9.43
CA ALA A 66 11.05 -0.14 -9.14
C ALA A 66 11.73 -0.94 -8.04
N ASN A 67 10.98 -1.40 -7.07
CA ASN A 67 11.50 -2.18 -5.96
C ASN A 67 11.15 -3.67 -6.10
N ARG A 68 11.94 -4.51 -5.44
CA ARG A 68 11.72 -5.95 -5.34
C ARG A 68 12.04 -6.39 -3.91
N TYR A 69 11.20 -7.24 -3.35
CA TYR A 69 11.44 -7.84 -2.05
C TYR A 69 11.21 -9.35 -2.13
N ARG A 70 12.28 -10.13 -1.87
CA ARG A 70 12.25 -11.59 -1.88
C ARG A 70 11.55 -12.15 -3.13
N GLY A 71 11.92 -11.65 -4.30
CA GLY A 71 11.36 -12.06 -5.58
C GLY A 71 10.02 -11.42 -5.96
N ILE A 72 9.36 -10.70 -5.07
CA ILE A 72 8.11 -10.00 -5.36
C ILE A 72 8.40 -8.62 -5.92
N GLU A 73 8.00 -8.36 -7.16
CA GLU A 73 8.17 -7.08 -7.81
C GLU A 73 7.13 -6.06 -7.33
N ASN A 74 7.55 -4.83 -7.09
CA ASN A 74 6.72 -3.71 -6.64
C ASN A 74 5.75 -4.09 -5.51
N PRO A 75 6.24 -4.62 -4.37
CA PRO A 75 5.39 -4.99 -3.26
C PRO A 75 4.71 -3.78 -2.61
N PHE A 76 5.30 -2.58 -2.76
CA PHE A 76 4.74 -1.30 -2.29
C PHE A 76 5.13 -0.15 -3.24
N GLY A 77 4.53 1.03 -3.06
CA GLY A 77 4.88 2.26 -3.76
C GLY A 77 4.59 2.26 -5.27
N HIS A 78 3.69 1.42 -5.74
CA HIS A 78 3.30 1.35 -7.15
C HIS A 78 1.78 1.40 -7.31
N VAL A 79 1.10 0.36 -6.88
CA VAL A 79 -0.35 0.25 -6.88
C VAL A 79 -0.78 -0.25 -5.51
N TRP A 80 -1.78 0.36 -4.91
CA TRP A 80 -2.42 -0.14 -3.70
C TRP A 80 -2.90 -1.58 -3.90
N LYS A 81 -2.62 -2.46 -2.95
CA LYS A 81 -3.12 -3.84 -2.95
C LYS A 81 -4.34 -3.91 -2.06
N ASN A 82 -5.46 -4.26 -2.66
CA ASN A 82 -6.70 -4.48 -1.92
C ASN A 82 -6.65 -5.82 -1.18
N CYS A 83 -6.93 -5.80 0.12
CA CYS A 83 -7.07 -6.98 0.96
C CYS A 83 -8.56 -7.37 1.00
N CYS A 84 -8.94 -8.35 0.19
CA CYS A 84 -10.33 -8.79 0.05
C CYS A 84 -10.86 -9.54 1.27
N ASP A 85 -9.99 -9.94 2.18
CA ASP A 85 -10.27 -10.72 3.39
C ASP A 85 -10.47 -9.86 4.65
N ILE A 86 -10.40 -8.53 4.51
CA ILE A 86 -10.49 -7.60 5.63
C ILE A 86 -11.46 -6.46 5.30
N VAL A 87 -12.40 -6.23 6.22
CA VAL A 87 -13.32 -5.08 6.20
C VAL A 87 -13.16 -4.28 7.49
N VAL A 88 -13.03 -2.97 7.35
CA VAL A 88 -13.06 -2.02 8.47
C VAL A 88 -14.41 -1.34 8.49
N THR A 89 -15.17 -1.50 9.57
CA THR A 89 -16.53 -0.94 9.68
C THR A 89 -16.50 0.57 9.91
N GLY A 90 -17.59 1.21 9.56
CA GLY A 90 -17.86 2.63 9.60
C GLY A 90 -17.32 3.40 10.81
N THR A 91 -18.21 3.91 11.66
CA THR A 91 -17.83 4.82 12.76
C THR A 91 -17.12 4.13 13.93
N ASP A 92 -17.36 2.85 14.16
CA ASP A 92 -16.77 2.08 15.26
C ASP A 92 -15.37 1.53 14.94
N ASN A 93 -14.94 1.62 13.67
CA ASN A 93 -13.62 1.20 13.20
C ASN A 93 -13.25 -0.24 13.57
N LYS A 94 -14.21 -1.11 13.72
CA LYS A 94 -13.98 -2.53 13.96
C LYS A 94 -13.41 -3.21 12.72
N ILE A 95 -12.59 -4.22 12.96
CA ILE A 95 -11.95 -5.01 11.92
C ILE A 95 -12.66 -6.36 11.84
N TYR A 96 -13.22 -6.65 10.69
CA TYR A 96 -13.82 -7.93 10.34
C TYR A 96 -12.91 -8.66 9.37
N VAL A 97 -12.77 -9.96 9.55
CA VAL A 97 -11.87 -10.81 8.76
C VAL A 97 -12.58 -12.05 8.27
N THR A 98 -12.13 -12.60 7.15
CA THR A 98 -12.55 -13.92 6.68
C THR A 98 -11.36 -14.67 6.08
N ASN A 99 -11.31 -15.98 6.33
CA ASN A 99 -10.38 -16.89 5.66
C ASN A 99 -11.07 -17.74 4.59
N ASN A 100 -12.36 -17.54 4.39
CA ASN A 100 -13.14 -18.23 3.38
C ASN A 100 -13.16 -17.43 2.08
N LYS A 101 -12.45 -17.91 1.06
CA LYS A 101 -12.37 -17.25 -0.27
C LYS A 101 -13.73 -17.04 -0.94
N GLU A 102 -14.71 -17.87 -0.65
CA GLU A 102 -16.08 -17.74 -1.18
C GLU A 102 -16.84 -16.56 -0.55
N SER A 103 -16.33 -16.05 0.57
CA SER A 103 -16.90 -14.89 1.27
C SER A 103 -16.23 -13.57 0.88
N PHE A 104 -15.18 -13.58 0.07
CA PHE A 104 -14.49 -12.35 -0.34
C PHE A 104 -15.41 -11.45 -1.14
N GLY A 105 -15.63 -10.24 -0.65
CA GLY A 105 -16.52 -9.31 -1.30
C GLY A 105 -16.91 -8.12 -0.42
N ILE A 106 -18.03 -7.52 -0.79
CA ILE A 106 -18.56 -6.31 -0.12
C ILE A 106 -19.57 -6.59 0.99
N ASP A 107 -19.94 -7.84 1.20
CA ASP A 107 -20.91 -8.23 2.24
C ASP A 107 -20.18 -8.66 3.51
N LYS A 108 -20.06 -7.73 4.46
CA LYS A 108 -19.41 -8.01 5.74
C LYS A 108 -20.14 -9.03 6.62
N SER A 109 -21.40 -9.35 6.33
CA SER A 109 -22.11 -10.38 7.09
C SER A 109 -21.45 -11.77 6.98
N LEU A 110 -20.59 -11.94 5.99
CA LEU A 110 -19.81 -13.15 5.76
C LEU A 110 -18.43 -13.13 6.47
N TYR A 111 -18.14 -12.09 7.23
CA TYR A 111 -16.88 -11.91 7.94
C TYR A 111 -17.09 -12.02 9.45
N GLU A 112 -16.07 -12.43 10.16
CA GLU A 112 -16.06 -12.55 11.62
C GLU A 112 -15.46 -11.30 12.27
N ASP A 113 -16.04 -10.80 13.36
CA ASP A 113 -15.46 -9.73 14.16
C ASP A 113 -14.15 -10.21 14.79
N SER A 114 -13.04 -9.61 14.44
CA SER A 114 -11.73 -9.97 14.99
C SER A 114 -11.53 -9.54 16.45
N GLY A 115 -12.45 -8.77 17.01
CA GLY A 115 -12.31 -8.15 18.32
C GLY A 115 -11.35 -6.95 18.34
N LEU A 116 -10.93 -6.48 17.19
CA LEU A 116 -9.94 -5.40 17.03
C LEU A 116 -10.57 -4.18 16.39
N THR A 117 -9.94 -3.04 16.63
CA THR A 117 -10.30 -1.75 16.01
C THR A 117 -9.07 -1.10 15.41
N THR A 118 -9.26 -0.33 14.34
CA THR A 118 -8.22 0.59 13.86
C THR A 118 -8.21 1.86 14.73
N LEU A 119 -7.12 2.62 14.64
CA LEU A 119 -7.12 3.96 15.23
C LEU A 119 -8.09 4.87 14.48
N THR A 120 -8.70 5.78 15.22
CA THR A 120 -9.62 6.81 14.67
C THR A 120 -8.88 8.02 14.12
N THR A 121 -7.63 8.22 14.52
CA THR A 121 -6.80 9.34 14.08
C THR A 121 -6.03 8.95 12.84
N SER A 122 -6.29 9.62 11.74
CA SER A 122 -5.68 9.36 10.44
C SER A 122 -4.29 9.97 10.29
N GLY A 123 -3.50 9.39 9.40
CA GLY A 123 -2.31 10.00 8.83
C GLY A 123 -1.13 10.10 9.77
N GLN A 124 -0.67 9.01 10.36
CA GLN A 124 0.49 8.97 11.23
C GLN A 124 1.47 7.83 10.89
N TRP A 125 2.70 7.98 11.36
CA TRP A 125 3.69 6.92 11.38
C TRP A 125 3.40 5.95 12.52
N VAL A 126 3.57 4.67 12.27
CA VAL A 126 3.34 3.61 13.26
C VAL A 126 4.41 3.66 14.34
N LYS A 127 3.99 3.86 15.58
CA LYS A 127 4.87 3.78 16.75
C LYS A 127 4.77 2.43 17.44
N ARG A 128 3.58 1.86 17.49
CA ARG A 128 3.31 0.56 18.09
C ARG A 128 2.24 -0.19 17.29
N ILE A 129 2.47 -1.46 17.05
CA ILE A 129 1.49 -2.38 16.46
C ILE A 129 0.77 -3.17 17.56
N ASN A 130 -0.38 -3.71 17.23
CA ASN A 130 -1.09 -4.62 18.11
C ASN A 130 -0.27 -5.89 18.35
N ASN A 131 -0.28 -6.34 19.58
CA ASN A 131 0.40 -7.57 20.01
C ASN A 131 -0.63 -8.71 20.18
N ASN A 132 -1.40 -8.97 19.14
CA ASN A 132 -2.41 -10.03 19.12
C ASN A 132 -2.19 -10.83 17.83
N ALA A 133 -2.15 -12.15 17.94
CA ALA A 133 -1.84 -13.06 16.83
C ALA A 133 -2.72 -12.87 15.57
N ALA A 134 -3.89 -12.28 15.69
CA ALA A 134 -4.77 -11.94 14.55
C ALA A 134 -4.54 -10.52 14.01
N ALA A 135 -3.64 -9.71 14.60
CA ALA A 135 -3.61 -8.26 14.38
C ALA A 135 -2.23 -7.61 14.38
N ASP A 136 -1.18 -8.37 14.23
CA ASP A 136 0.20 -7.85 14.24
C ASP A 136 0.49 -6.80 13.14
N LEU A 137 -0.45 -6.60 12.24
CA LEU A 137 -0.35 -5.60 11.16
C LEU A 137 -0.97 -4.25 11.52
N PHE A 138 -1.85 -4.19 12.54
CA PHE A 138 -2.61 -2.98 12.80
C PHE A 138 -1.89 -2.04 13.77
N CYS A 139 -1.83 -0.77 13.39
CA CYS A 139 -1.30 0.28 14.23
C CYS A 139 -2.14 0.44 15.51
N GLN A 140 -1.50 0.34 16.66
CA GLN A 140 -2.09 0.58 17.97
C GLN A 140 -1.81 1.99 18.49
N GLU A 141 -0.65 2.56 18.12
CA GLU A 141 -0.24 3.91 18.51
C GLU A 141 0.51 4.57 17.36
N GLY A 142 0.09 5.77 16.98
CA GLY A 142 0.78 6.64 16.05
C GLY A 142 1.80 7.54 16.75
N GLY A 143 2.65 8.22 15.97
CA GLY A 143 3.65 9.14 16.50
C GLY A 143 5.10 8.74 16.22
N GLY A 144 5.31 7.73 15.38
CA GLY A 144 6.62 7.42 14.81
C GLY A 144 7.05 8.43 13.74
N GLY A 145 8.02 8.07 12.94
CA GLY A 145 8.53 8.83 11.80
C GLY A 145 9.11 7.90 10.74
N SER A 146 9.49 8.44 9.61
CA SER A 146 10.04 7.67 8.48
C SER A 146 11.37 6.97 8.78
N THR A 147 11.98 7.25 9.91
CA THR A 147 13.25 6.67 10.35
C THR A 147 13.22 6.17 11.79
N THR A 148 12.04 6.15 12.44
CA THR A 148 11.89 5.75 13.83
C THR A 148 10.79 4.72 14.01
N TYR A 149 10.94 3.82 14.96
CA TYR A 149 10.03 2.72 15.29
C TYR A 149 9.85 1.79 14.07
N PHE A 150 8.62 1.62 13.56
CA PHE A 150 8.34 0.70 12.45
C PHE A 150 8.57 1.31 11.07
N CYS A 151 8.70 2.66 10.99
CA CYS A 151 8.88 3.40 9.73
C CYS A 151 7.80 3.14 8.67
N ASP A 152 6.67 2.59 9.07
CA ASP A 152 5.49 2.38 8.24
C ASP A 152 4.44 3.43 8.57
N TYR A 153 3.67 3.82 7.56
CA TYR A 153 2.62 4.81 7.72
C TYR A 153 1.26 4.12 7.83
N TYR A 154 0.29 4.75 8.43
CA TYR A 154 -1.09 4.31 8.36
C TYR A 154 -2.02 5.48 8.08
N TRP A 155 -3.13 5.17 7.43
CA TRP A 155 -4.22 6.10 7.19
C TRP A 155 -5.55 5.42 7.46
N THR A 156 -6.42 6.08 8.18
CA THR A 156 -7.81 5.67 8.33
C THR A 156 -8.71 6.89 8.19
N ASN A 157 -9.93 6.69 7.73
CA ASN A 157 -10.96 7.71 7.69
C ASN A 157 -12.20 7.15 8.39
N ALA A 158 -12.47 7.65 9.58
CA ALA A 158 -13.67 7.29 10.33
C ALA A 158 -14.88 8.00 9.69
N ASN A 159 -15.52 7.35 8.76
CA ASN A 159 -16.78 7.74 8.13
C ASN A 159 -17.85 6.67 8.37
N ASP A 160 -19.06 6.90 7.93
CA ASP A 160 -20.18 6.00 8.16
C ASP A 160 -20.18 4.74 7.26
N SER A 161 -19.29 4.67 6.27
CA SER A 161 -19.19 3.57 5.33
C SER A 161 -18.26 2.46 5.80
N ASP A 162 -18.59 1.22 5.44
CA ASP A 162 -17.63 0.12 5.53
C ASP A 162 -16.52 0.30 4.50
N ARG A 163 -15.30 -0.01 4.87
CA ARG A 163 -14.09 0.31 4.12
C ARG A 163 -13.24 -0.92 3.86
N THR A 164 -12.60 -0.91 2.71
CA THR A 164 -11.57 -1.90 2.39
C THR A 164 -10.24 -1.53 3.04
N LEU A 165 -9.39 -2.53 3.25
CA LEU A 165 -8.02 -2.33 3.63
C LEU A 165 -7.10 -2.36 2.40
N LEU A 166 -6.31 -1.33 2.23
CA LEU A 166 -5.31 -1.22 1.18
C LEU A 166 -3.91 -1.28 1.78
N LEU A 167 -3.00 -1.96 1.09
CA LEU A 167 -1.61 -2.16 1.50
C LEU A 167 -0.61 -1.50 0.54
N GLY A 168 0.51 -1.05 1.08
CA GLY A 168 1.75 -0.79 0.36
C GLY A 168 1.88 0.59 -0.26
N ALA A 169 0.84 1.40 -0.24
CA ALA A 169 0.75 2.67 -0.96
C ALA A 169 0.82 2.57 -2.50
N SER A 170 0.36 3.61 -3.17
CA SER A 170 0.53 3.81 -4.60
C SER A 170 1.67 4.78 -4.90
N THR A 171 1.86 5.07 -6.16
CA THR A 171 2.82 6.09 -6.62
C THR A 171 2.50 7.46 -5.98
N GLY A 172 3.53 8.20 -5.62
CA GLY A 172 3.40 9.55 -5.05
C GLY A 172 3.40 9.64 -3.52
N TYR A 173 3.48 8.51 -2.81
CA TYR A 173 3.50 8.52 -1.34
C TYR A 173 4.90 8.69 -0.72
N GLY A 174 5.94 8.69 -1.55
CA GLY A 174 7.32 8.92 -1.09
C GLY A 174 7.72 7.99 0.05
N SER A 175 8.34 8.54 1.07
CA SER A 175 8.76 7.80 2.27
C SER A 175 7.61 7.19 3.07
N GLY A 176 6.37 7.62 2.82
CA GLY A 176 5.18 6.99 3.40
C GLY A 176 4.87 5.61 2.82
N ALA A 177 5.35 5.31 1.59
CA ALA A 177 5.15 3.99 1.01
C ALA A 177 5.96 2.93 1.75
N GLY A 178 5.36 1.78 2.00
CA GLY A 178 6.02 0.69 2.70
C GLY A 178 5.24 -0.61 2.64
N LEU A 179 5.91 -1.73 2.94
CA LEU A 179 5.30 -3.06 2.93
C LEU A 179 4.08 -3.14 3.84
N PHE A 180 4.12 -2.46 4.96
CA PHE A 180 3.09 -2.49 6.00
C PHE A 180 2.31 -1.17 6.09
N TYR A 181 2.37 -0.33 5.06
CA TYR A 181 1.48 0.82 5.01
C TYR A 181 0.04 0.34 4.88
N LEU A 182 -0.77 0.62 5.88
CA LEU A 182 -2.19 0.29 5.92
C LEU A 182 -3.03 1.54 5.65
N HIS A 183 -4.00 1.41 4.76
CA HIS A 183 -4.95 2.46 4.44
C HIS A 183 -6.37 1.93 4.46
N SER A 184 -7.22 2.48 5.32
CA SER A 184 -8.64 2.14 5.43
C SER A 184 -9.52 3.39 5.27
N GLY A 185 -9.35 4.09 4.17
CA GLY A 185 -10.11 5.29 3.85
C GLY A 185 -11.01 5.17 2.63
N ASN A 186 -10.97 4.05 1.93
CA ASN A 186 -11.75 3.81 0.72
C ASN A 186 -12.94 2.90 1.03
N ASP A 187 -14.12 3.25 0.50
CA ASP A 187 -15.31 2.39 0.56
C ASP A 187 -15.05 1.04 -0.14
N LEU A 188 -15.82 0.01 0.23
CA LEU A 188 -15.66 -1.35 -0.29
C LEU A 188 -15.70 -1.43 -1.82
N GLY A 189 -16.54 -0.61 -2.46
CA GLY A 189 -16.65 -0.51 -3.92
C GLY A 189 -15.64 0.44 -4.57
N GLY A 190 -14.70 0.99 -3.80
CA GLY A 190 -13.73 1.97 -4.29
C GLY A 190 -12.82 1.40 -5.35
N ALA A 191 -12.85 1.98 -6.56
CA ALA A 191 -12.00 1.61 -7.67
C ALA A 191 -11.23 2.82 -8.20
N GLY A 192 -10.03 2.59 -8.71
CA GLY A 192 -9.21 3.65 -9.28
C GLY A 192 -7.97 3.10 -9.97
N ALA A 193 -7.34 3.93 -10.79
CA ALA A 193 -6.14 3.55 -11.53
C ALA A 193 -4.95 3.14 -10.63
N THR A 194 -4.98 3.56 -9.36
CA THR A 194 -3.93 3.26 -8.39
C THR A 194 -4.30 2.16 -7.40
N VAL A 195 -5.43 1.49 -7.59
CA VAL A 195 -5.90 0.39 -6.72
C VAL A 195 -5.95 -0.88 -7.55
N GLY A 196 -5.35 -1.93 -7.03
CA GLY A 196 -5.32 -3.23 -7.67
C GLY A 196 -5.26 -4.35 -6.65
N THR A 197 -5.08 -5.57 -7.15
CA THR A 197 -4.88 -6.75 -6.32
C THR A 197 -3.83 -7.65 -6.94
N ARG A 198 -3.34 -8.60 -6.16
CA ARG A 198 -2.50 -9.70 -6.63
C ARG A 198 -3.17 -11.00 -6.28
N LEU A 199 -3.17 -11.90 -7.24
CA LEU A 199 -3.55 -13.28 -6.96
C LEU A 199 -2.41 -13.96 -6.21
N VAL A 200 -2.76 -14.62 -5.12
CA VAL A 200 -1.88 -15.54 -4.41
C VAL A 200 -2.39 -16.95 -4.65
N TYR A 201 -1.56 -17.79 -5.24
CA TYR A 201 -1.83 -19.22 -5.32
C TYR A 201 -1.23 -19.89 -4.08
N ILE A 202 -2.07 -20.50 -3.29
CA ILE A 202 -1.67 -21.38 -2.18
C ILE A 202 -1.96 -22.79 -2.65
N PRO A 203 -0.92 -23.62 -2.86
CA PRO A 203 -1.09 -24.99 -3.36
C PRO A 203 -1.82 -25.88 -2.36
#